data_bcab68ea082f0b17beb54a86b5b07fb5
#
_entry.id   bcab68ea082f0b17beb54a86b5b07fb5
#
_cell.length_a   1.000
_cell.length_b   1.000
_cell.length_c   1.000
_cell.angle_alpha   90.00
_cell.angle_beta   90.00
_cell.angle_gamma   90.00
#
_symmetry.space_group_name_H-M   'P 1'
#
loop_
_entity.id
_entity.type
_entity.pdbx_description
1 polymer ?
#
loop_
_entity_poly.entity_id
_entity_poly.type
_entity_poly.pdbx_seq_one_letter_code
_entity_poly.pdbx_strand_id
1 'polypeptide(L)'
;MQTPLLSTKLTIPFSHTELVHLPRLHEKLNESLISRHSLTYISAPAGFGKTTLVVSWQDTIKRDFAWLSLDSDDNDMPRFLLYLIAALQKLDKKIGLMAKSVLESSQIPPIKMIMTSIINDIINLDADYILVIDNYHKITNTEINAAFQFLIQSHIPLLHIVLISREVPSLPLAQLRAKGLLTDITVSDLRFQVDEVKTFLEKASHLKFSDHQIKLLTERTEGWISGVQLAAVSLQYETKTEQFIHGFSGRDSFVIDFLVEEIFEKLDKEIQTFLVKTSILKSFNHQLCDCVVFENENAGKSREILSYLEKKNLFINPLDNRRQWYRYDSLFADLLQHQLVLNIPDGVPGLHSKAGIWYENNGFFDEAIQHFLKADDFQKAANIIEKHAINKFLNHGLQIPLELIEALPEEMIANHPVLSAVHAFVSLSYSPRSVTIIQRRLMDAERLIKEKWGEYDDSTRVLIEVQIAMLRVELARASHKNHQKTIELLQKALVLSSEQELPHQSMFKNY
;
A
#
# COMPACT_ATOMS: atom_id res chain seq x y z
N MET A 1 10.97 -9.99 48.97
CA MET A 1 11.58 -10.95 48.01
C MET A 1 11.85 -10.14 46.72
N GLN A 2 13.08 -10.14 46.23
CA GLN A 2 13.36 -9.51 44.94
C GLN A 2 12.63 -10.32 43.84
N THR A 3 11.81 -9.65 43.03
CA THR A 3 11.20 -10.28 41.87
C THR A 3 12.31 -10.62 40.87
N PRO A 4 12.51 -11.90 40.52
CA PRO A 4 13.56 -12.28 39.60
C PRO A 4 13.28 -11.69 38.21
N LEU A 5 14.28 -10.99 37.63
CA LEU A 5 14.19 -10.44 36.28
C LEU A 5 14.60 -11.49 35.24
N LEU A 6 13.83 -11.60 34.17
CA LEU A 6 14.11 -12.51 33.07
C LEU A 6 15.30 -11.98 32.23
N SER A 7 16.44 -12.66 32.31
CA SER A 7 17.69 -12.24 31.68
C SER A 7 17.59 -12.13 30.14
N THR A 8 16.73 -12.94 29.51
CA THR A 8 16.54 -12.90 28.05
C THR A 8 15.99 -11.58 27.55
N LYS A 9 15.24 -10.82 28.39
CA LYS A 9 14.78 -9.48 28.04
C LYS A 9 15.92 -8.44 28.00
N LEU A 10 17.01 -8.72 28.70
CA LEU A 10 18.17 -7.83 28.87
C LEU A 10 19.38 -8.27 28.02
N THR A 11 19.14 -9.16 27.09
CA THR A 11 20.17 -9.71 26.20
C THR A 11 19.81 -9.36 24.76
N ILE A 12 20.82 -8.98 23.97
CA ILE A 12 20.66 -8.75 22.54
C ILE A 12 20.16 -10.05 21.91
N PRO A 13 19.06 -10.03 21.13
CA PRO A 13 18.52 -11.23 20.50
C PRO A 13 19.54 -11.92 19.60
N PHE A 14 19.65 -13.24 19.74
CA PHE A 14 20.52 -14.03 18.88
C PHE A 14 19.81 -14.27 17.52
N SER A 15 20.54 -14.09 16.42
CA SER A 15 20.04 -14.44 15.10
C SER A 15 20.52 -15.84 14.74
N HIS A 16 19.61 -16.72 14.34
CA HIS A 16 19.91 -18.08 13.89
C HIS A 16 20.34 -18.13 12.40
N THR A 17 20.16 -17.04 11.66
CA THR A 17 20.53 -16.93 10.25
C THR A 17 21.66 -15.93 10.06
N GLU A 18 22.49 -16.15 9.02
CA GLU A 18 23.49 -15.16 8.61
C GLU A 18 22.79 -13.83 8.30
N LEU A 19 23.16 -12.79 9.06
CA LEU A 19 22.60 -11.48 8.91
C LEU A 19 22.96 -10.84 7.57
N VAL A 20 22.00 -10.24 6.91
CA VAL A 20 22.26 -9.36 5.78
C VAL A 20 22.56 -7.97 6.31
N HIS A 21 23.77 -7.48 6.02
CA HIS A 21 24.12 -6.11 6.32
C HIS A 21 23.41 -5.18 5.33
N LEU A 22 22.82 -4.11 5.86
CA LEU A 22 22.13 -3.08 5.09
C LEU A 22 22.90 -1.75 5.19
N PRO A 23 23.94 -1.53 4.35
CA PRO A 23 24.85 -0.40 4.50
C PRO A 23 24.14 0.95 4.58
N ARG A 24 23.16 1.17 3.69
CA ARG A 24 22.37 2.43 3.66
C ARG A 24 21.64 2.73 4.97
N LEU A 25 21.18 1.69 5.69
CA LEU A 25 20.50 1.85 6.97
C LEU A 25 21.50 1.96 8.12
N HIS A 26 22.62 1.24 8.05
CA HIS A 26 23.71 1.39 9.01
C HIS A 26 24.31 2.79 8.94
N GLU A 27 24.49 3.36 7.74
CA GLU A 27 24.92 4.76 7.55
C GLU A 27 23.94 5.73 8.21
N LYS A 28 22.63 5.58 7.96
CA LYS A 28 21.58 6.40 8.57
C LYS A 28 21.58 6.31 10.10
N LEU A 29 21.83 5.11 10.67
CA LEU A 29 21.99 4.90 12.10
C LEU A 29 23.27 5.56 12.64
N ASN A 30 24.38 5.46 11.90
CA ASN A 30 25.64 6.10 12.28
C ASN A 30 25.56 7.64 12.22
N GLU A 31 24.90 8.19 11.21
CA GLU A 31 24.63 9.63 11.10
C GLU A 31 23.85 10.15 12.31
N SER A 32 22.90 9.36 12.84
CA SER A 32 22.14 9.73 14.04
C SER A 32 23.04 9.90 15.28
N LEU A 33 24.07 9.05 15.39
CA LEU A 33 25.06 9.14 16.48
C LEU A 33 25.99 10.34 16.31
N ILE A 34 26.44 10.59 15.08
CA ILE A 34 27.35 11.72 14.75
C ILE A 34 26.62 13.05 15.00
N SER A 35 25.36 13.13 14.57
CA SER A 35 24.51 14.31 14.75
C SER A 35 23.96 14.45 16.17
N ARG A 36 24.31 13.54 17.08
CA ARG A 36 23.84 13.49 18.47
C ARG A 36 22.32 13.60 18.61
N HIS A 37 21.60 12.90 17.75
CA HIS A 37 20.15 12.77 17.91
C HIS A 37 19.84 12.05 19.22
N SER A 38 18.80 12.47 19.92
CA SER A 38 18.40 11.85 21.19
C SER A 38 17.71 10.49 20.96
N LEU A 39 17.05 10.34 19.82
CA LEU A 39 16.22 9.18 19.52
C LEU A 39 16.36 8.74 18.05
N THR A 40 16.59 7.47 17.85
CA THR A 40 16.26 6.77 16.60
C THR A 40 14.97 5.99 16.81
N TYR A 41 13.97 6.25 15.99
CA TYR A 41 12.70 5.55 16.01
C TYR A 41 12.54 4.66 14.77
N ILE A 42 12.38 3.34 15.00
CA ILE A 42 12.25 2.32 13.95
C ILE A 42 10.84 1.74 14.01
N SER A 43 10.05 1.99 12.96
CA SER A 43 8.65 1.61 12.94
C SER A 43 8.24 0.93 11.64
N ALA A 44 7.73 -0.30 11.77
CA ALA A 44 7.16 -1.08 10.66
C ALA A 44 6.31 -2.22 11.21
N PRO A 45 5.44 -2.87 10.39
CA PRO A 45 4.72 -4.08 10.75
C PRO A 45 5.63 -5.23 11.17
N ALA A 46 5.03 -6.38 11.50
CA ALA A 46 5.77 -7.63 11.70
C ALA A 46 6.54 -8.03 10.44
N GLY A 47 7.69 -8.67 10.62
CA GLY A 47 8.44 -9.25 9.50
C GLY A 47 9.25 -8.29 8.64
N PHE A 48 9.42 -7.01 9.03
CA PHE A 48 10.27 -6.04 8.30
C PHE A 48 11.73 -5.99 8.80
N GLY A 49 12.15 -6.91 9.66
CA GLY A 49 13.55 -6.99 10.08
C GLY A 49 14.02 -5.87 11.03
N LYS A 50 13.12 -5.16 11.73
CA LYS A 50 13.46 -4.04 12.65
C LYS A 50 14.51 -4.42 13.69
N THR A 51 14.25 -5.46 14.46
CA THR A 51 15.14 -5.99 15.49
C THR A 51 16.45 -6.48 14.87
N THR A 52 16.36 -7.19 13.75
CA THR A 52 17.51 -7.72 12.98
C THR A 52 18.42 -6.61 12.49
N LEU A 53 17.86 -5.48 12.03
CA LEU A 53 18.63 -4.31 11.62
C LEU A 53 19.51 -3.79 12.76
N VAL A 54 18.96 -3.62 13.97
CA VAL A 54 19.71 -3.09 15.12
C VAL A 54 20.74 -4.10 15.59
N VAL A 55 20.44 -5.39 15.56
CA VAL A 55 21.40 -6.46 15.90
C VAL A 55 22.57 -6.46 14.90
N SER A 56 22.30 -6.40 13.59
CA SER A 56 23.36 -6.35 12.57
C SER A 56 24.18 -5.06 12.61
N TRP A 57 23.56 -3.95 13.02
CA TRP A 57 24.27 -2.68 13.22
C TRP A 57 25.18 -2.70 14.42
N GLN A 58 24.78 -3.30 15.53
CA GLN A 58 25.59 -3.45 16.76
C GLN A 58 26.93 -4.10 16.47
N ASP A 59 26.98 -5.11 15.59
CA ASP A 59 28.22 -5.78 15.20
C ASP A 59 29.22 -4.87 14.47
N THR A 60 28.75 -3.75 13.92
CA THR A 60 29.57 -2.82 13.13
C THR A 60 30.15 -1.65 13.91
N ILE A 61 29.69 -1.41 15.12
CA ILE A 61 30.09 -0.24 15.91
C ILE A 61 30.75 -0.63 17.24
N LYS A 62 31.69 0.23 17.70
CA LYS A 62 32.41 0.04 18.96
C LYS A 62 31.81 0.93 20.06
N ARG A 63 30.53 0.70 20.40
CA ARG A 63 29.86 1.36 21.52
C ARG A 63 29.16 0.32 22.37
N ASP A 64 29.03 0.60 23.66
CA ASP A 64 28.32 -0.28 24.57
C ASP A 64 26.82 -0.15 24.40
N PHE A 65 26.14 -1.31 24.34
CA PHE A 65 24.70 -1.45 24.16
C PHE A 65 24.02 -1.95 25.43
N ALA A 66 22.95 -1.28 25.82
CA ALA A 66 21.95 -1.85 26.71
C ALA A 66 20.72 -2.25 25.87
N TRP A 67 20.18 -3.42 26.15
CA TRP A 67 19.01 -3.95 25.46
C TRP A 67 17.88 -4.23 26.43
N LEU A 68 16.66 -3.82 26.09
CA LEU A 68 15.44 -4.14 26.82
C LEU A 68 14.34 -4.53 25.82
N SER A 69 13.96 -5.82 25.83
CA SER A 69 12.79 -6.32 25.11
C SER A 69 11.57 -6.28 26.03
N LEU A 70 10.53 -5.58 25.59
CA LEU A 70 9.30 -5.39 26.35
C LEU A 70 8.22 -6.41 25.95
N ASP A 71 7.36 -6.74 26.91
CA ASP A 71 6.12 -7.49 26.72
C ASP A 71 4.93 -6.79 27.42
N SER A 72 3.73 -7.40 27.35
CA SER A 72 2.51 -6.85 27.95
C SER A 72 2.56 -6.70 29.47
N ASP A 73 3.35 -7.54 30.13
CA ASP A 73 3.44 -7.52 31.59
C ASP A 73 4.26 -6.33 32.09
N ASP A 74 5.06 -5.71 31.20
CA ASP A 74 5.86 -4.52 31.52
C ASP A 74 5.02 -3.22 31.53
N ASN A 75 3.69 -3.31 31.39
CA ASN A 75 2.76 -2.20 31.65
C ASN A 75 2.59 -1.85 33.15
N ASP A 76 3.25 -2.58 34.04
CA ASP A 76 3.38 -2.24 35.46
C ASP A 76 4.57 -1.29 35.67
N MET A 77 4.32 -0.10 36.25
CA MET A 77 5.34 0.95 36.39
C MET A 77 6.57 0.49 37.21
N PRO A 78 6.44 -0.09 38.40
CA PRO A 78 7.60 -0.59 39.13
C PRO A 78 8.40 -1.63 38.36
N ARG A 79 7.72 -2.56 37.69
CA ARG A 79 8.33 -3.60 36.89
C ARG A 79 9.09 -3.00 35.69
N PHE A 80 8.47 -2.07 34.95
CA PHE A 80 9.13 -1.35 33.86
C PHE A 80 10.41 -0.66 34.31
N LEU A 81 10.35 0.09 35.42
CA LEU A 81 11.51 0.79 35.95
C LEU A 81 12.62 -0.17 36.40
N LEU A 82 12.29 -1.29 37.02
CA LEU A 82 13.27 -2.30 37.41
C LEU A 82 13.99 -2.89 36.20
N TYR A 83 13.26 -3.21 35.11
CA TYR A 83 13.88 -3.67 33.86
C TYR A 83 14.71 -2.57 33.17
N LEU A 84 14.24 -1.32 33.14
CA LEU A 84 14.99 -0.20 32.59
C LEU A 84 16.31 0.01 33.35
N ILE A 85 16.27 0.02 34.68
CA ILE A 85 17.47 0.11 35.52
C ILE A 85 18.38 -1.08 35.26
N ALA A 86 17.87 -2.30 35.21
CA ALA A 86 18.68 -3.49 34.98
C ALA A 86 19.33 -3.48 33.57
N ALA A 87 18.67 -2.94 32.56
CA ALA A 87 19.25 -2.74 31.22
C ALA A 87 20.40 -1.71 31.30
N LEU A 88 20.16 -0.56 31.91
CA LEU A 88 21.18 0.51 32.08
C LEU A 88 22.36 0.02 32.91
N GLN A 89 22.16 -0.85 33.90
CA GLN A 89 23.23 -1.46 34.69
C GLN A 89 24.15 -2.40 33.91
N LYS A 90 23.80 -2.76 32.68
CA LYS A 90 24.73 -3.43 31.73
C LYS A 90 25.81 -2.46 31.22
N LEU A 91 25.50 -1.15 31.17
CA LEU A 91 26.43 -0.09 30.78
C LEU A 91 27.31 0.31 31.96
N ASP A 92 26.72 0.67 33.07
CA ASP A 92 27.44 0.93 34.36
C ASP A 92 26.58 0.44 35.53
N LYS A 93 27.17 -0.38 36.38
CA LYS A 93 26.53 -0.99 37.56
C LYS A 93 26.01 0.01 38.57
N LYS A 94 26.51 1.25 38.54
CA LYS A 94 26.14 2.33 39.48
C LYS A 94 24.80 2.99 39.12
N ILE A 95 24.35 2.88 37.86
CA ILE A 95 23.13 3.52 37.40
C ILE A 95 21.93 2.99 38.17
N GLY A 96 21.11 3.87 38.69
CA GLY A 96 19.83 3.56 39.31
C GLY A 96 19.90 2.80 40.63
N LEU A 97 21.03 2.75 41.30
CA LEU A 97 21.16 2.09 42.61
C LEU A 97 20.19 2.70 43.65
N MET A 98 20.12 4.02 43.73
CA MET A 98 19.19 4.72 44.61
C MET A 98 17.73 4.49 44.14
N ALA A 99 17.48 4.63 42.87
CA ALA A 99 16.15 4.40 42.28
C ALA A 99 15.63 2.97 42.57
N LYS A 100 16.48 1.96 42.43
CA LYS A 100 16.16 0.57 42.75
C LYS A 100 15.84 0.37 44.23
N SER A 101 16.63 0.91 45.11
CA SER A 101 16.39 0.82 46.58
C SER A 101 15.05 1.43 46.97
N VAL A 102 14.70 2.55 46.34
CA VAL A 102 13.42 3.25 46.59
C VAL A 102 12.22 2.47 46.02
N LEU A 103 12.36 1.83 44.86
CA LEU A 103 11.32 0.99 44.29
C LEU A 103 11.04 -0.26 45.14
N GLU A 104 12.02 -0.71 45.93
CA GLU A 104 11.88 -1.86 46.85
C GLU A 104 11.31 -1.41 48.23
N SER A 105 11.16 -0.11 48.48
CA SER A 105 10.60 0.42 49.72
C SER A 105 9.05 0.43 49.71
N SER A 106 8.46 0.55 50.90
CA SER A 106 7.01 0.61 51.07
C SER A 106 6.38 1.95 50.63
N GLN A 107 7.19 2.99 50.42
CA GLN A 107 6.72 4.30 49.96
C GLN A 107 7.47 4.65 48.69
N ILE A 108 6.81 4.53 47.54
CA ILE A 108 7.38 4.93 46.26
C ILE A 108 7.16 6.43 46.05
N PRO A 109 8.24 7.24 45.89
CA PRO A 109 8.12 8.67 45.62
C PRO A 109 7.57 8.92 44.21
N PRO A 110 7.23 10.19 43.87
CA PRO A 110 6.77 10.53 42.54
C PRO A 110 7.74 10.03 41.46
N ILE A 111 7.21 9.41 40.40
CA ILE A 111 7.97 8.77 39.32
C ILE A 111 9.00 9.72 38.71
N LYS A 112 8.67 11.02 38.60
CA LYS A 112 9.59 12.04 38.12
C LYS A 112 10.89 12.17 38.96
N MET A 113 10.80 11.95 40.27
CA MET A 113 12.00 11.97 41.13
C MET A 113 12.89 10.76 40.86
N ILE A 114 12.28 9.57 40.69
CA ILE A 114 12.99 8.34 40.34
C ILE A 114 13.71 8.53 39.01
N MET A 115 12.98 9.02 37.97
CA MET A 115 13.54 9.27 36.64
C MET A 115 14.65 10.34 36.68
N THR A 116 14.51 11.38 37.49
CA THR A 116 15.56 12.41 37.68
C THR A 116 16.84 11.79 38.28
N SER A 117 16.72 10.89 39.26
CA SER A 117 17.87 10.18 39.81
C SER A 117 18.58 9.33 38.73
N ILE A 118 17.81 8.54 37.95
CA ILE A 118 18.37 7.74 36.86
C ILE A 118 19.07 8.61 35.81
N ILE A 119 18.44 9.74 35.41
CA ILE A 119 18.99 10.68 34.43
C ILE A 119 20.31 11.27 34.93
N ASN A 120 20.36 11.69 36.20
CA ASN A 120 21.57 12.24 36.81
C ASN A 120 22.71 11.21 36.86
N ASP A 121 22.39 9.93 37.13
CA ASP A 121 23.39 8.86 37.09
C ASP A 121 23.95 8.69 35.67
N ILE A 122 23.10 8.76 34.65
CA ILE A 122 23.53 8.61 33.22
C ILE A 122 24.39 9.83 32.79
N ILE A 123 24.05 11.04 33.20
CA ILE A 123 24.82 12.26 32.85
C ILE A 123 26.26 12.19 33.34
N ASN A 124 26.51 11.47 34.43
CA ASN A 124 27.83 11.29 35.03
C ASN A 124 28.65 10.15 34.39
N LEU A 125 28.18 9.57 33.27
CA LEU A 125 28.94 8.53 32.54
C LEU A 125 30.08 9.18 31.73
N ASP A 126 31.12 8.39 31.48
CA ASP A 126 32.34 8.84 30.79
C ASP A 126 32.41 8.44 29.34
N ALA A 127 31.39 7.71 28.80
CA ALA A 127 31.38 7.18 27.45
C ALA A 127 30.00 7.33 26.77
N ASP A 128 30.00 7.24 25.46
CA ASP A 128 28.76 7.21 24.64
C ASP A 128 28.13 5.82 24.70
N TYR A 129 26.84 5.77 25.02
CA TYR A 129 26.05 4.54 25.18
C TYR A 129 24.83 4.52 24.29
N ILE A 130 24.37 3.31 23.96
CA ILE A 130 23.15 3.10 23.21
C ILE A 130 22.19 2.25 24.05
N LEU A 131 20.96 2.77 24.26
CA LEU A 131 19.88 2.05 24.89
C LEU A 131 18.86 1.64 23.85
N VAL A 132 18.70 0.36 23.61
CA VAL A 132 17.69 -0.19 22.70
C VAL A 132 16.48 -0.65 23.50
N ILE A 133 15.31 -0.13 23.14
CA ILE A 133 14.02 -0.57 23.67
C ILE A 133 13.25 -1.24 22.53
N ASP A 134 13.15 -2.55 22.58
CA ASP A 134 12.42 -3.34 21.57
C ASP A 134 11.00 -3.65 22.01
N ASN A 135 10.09 -3.77 21.05
CA ASN A 135 8.67 -4.03 21.24
C ASN A 135 7.93 -2.95 22.06
N TYR A 136 8.28 -1.70 21.93
CA TYR A 136 7.67 -0.59 22.70
C TYR A 136 6.14 -0.50 22.52
N HIS A 137 5.58 -0.99 21.40
CA HIS A 137 4.14 -1.07 21.17
C HIS A 137 3.38 -1.91 22.21
N LYS A 138 4.06 -2.68 23.03
CA LYS A 138 3.46 -3.43 24.14
C LYS A 138 3.13 -2.53 25.33
N ILE A 139 3.68 -1.32 25.37
CA ILE A 139 3.44 -0.35 26.46
C ILE A 139 2.24 0.53 26.10
N THR A 140 1.17 0.38 26.85
CA THR A 140 -0.08 1.17 26.73
C THR A 140 -0.30 2.08 27.93
N ASN A 141 0.43 1.85 29.04
CA ASN A 141 0.34 2.64 30.27
C ASN A 141 0.82 4.08 30.03
N THR A 142 -0.06 5.05 30.28
CA THR A 142 0.19 6.48 30.04
C THR A 142 1.27 7.06 30.97
N GLU A 143 1.39 6.55 32.19
CA GLU A 143 2.41 7.01 33.14
C GLU A 143 3.81 6.55 32.70
N ILE A 144 3.94 5.31 32.21
CA ILE A 144 5.18 4.79 31.63
C ILE A 144 5.58 5.62 30.41
N ASN A 145 4.62 5.90 29.52
CA ASN A 145 4.88 6.78 28.37
C ASN A 145 5.36 8.17 28.80
N ALA A 146 4.76 8.75 29.85
CA ALA A 146 5.18 10.05 30.38
C ALA A 146 6.59 10.01 31.02
N ALA A 147 6.92 8.93 31.75
CA ALA A 147 8.26 8.73 32.33
C ALA A 147 9.32 8.56 31.23
N PHE A 148 9.03 7.79 30.19
CA PHE A 148 9.92 7.58 29.06
C PHE A 148 10.07 8.84 28.20
N GLN A 149 8.99 9.58 27.99
CA GLN A 149 9.03 10.90 27.37
C GLN A 149 9.96 11.87 28.15
N PHE A 150 9.89 11.87 29.47
CA PHE A 150 10.78 12.72 30.30
C PHE A 150 12.24 12.34 30.10
N LEU A 151 12.58 11.04 29.99
CA LEU A 151 13.95 10.58 29.70
C LEU A 151 14.42 11.11 28.33
N ILE A 152 13.63 10.95 27.28
CA ILE A 152 13.99 11.40 25.93
C ILE A 152 14.15 12.92 25.87
N GLN A 153 13.26 13.67 26.52
CA GLN A 153 13.29 15.15 26.54
C GLN A 153 14.41 15.74 27.37
N SER A 154 15.04 14.95 28.24
CA SER A 154 16.19 15.40 29.05
C SER A 154 17.48 15.57 28.24
N HIS A 155 17.49 15.16 26.96
CA HIS A 155 18.61 15.34 26.02
C HIS A 155 19.98 15.01 26.63
N ILE A 156 20.14 13.76 27.06
CA ILE A 156 21.40 13.30 27.69
C ILE A 156 22.45 13.12 26.57
N PRO A 157 23.54 13.89 26.56
CA PRO A 157 24.47 13.92 25.42
C PRO A 157 25.17 12.61 25.13
N LEU A 158 25.35 11.76 26.14
CA LEU A 158 26.08 10.50 26.08
C LEU A 158 25.16 9.27 25.87
N LEU A 159 23.85 9.48 25.83
CA LEU A 159 22.87 8.41 25.64
C LEU A 159 22.11 8.59 24.36
N HIS A 160 22.26 7.65 23.45
CA HIS A 160 21.40 7.52 22.28
C HIS A 160 20.36 6.42 22.50
N ILE A 161 19.08 6.74 22.28
CA ILE A 161 17.99 5.79 22.45
C ILE A 161 17.56 5.28 21.08
N VAL A 162 17.45 3.96 20.92
CA VAL A 162 16.87 3.30 19.76
C VAL A 162 15.55 2.66 20.18
N LEU A 163 14.45 3.15 19.64
CA LEU A 163 13.10 2.69 19.94
C LEU A 163 12.54 1.89 18.79
N ILE A 164 12.28 0.60 19.00
CA ILE A 164 11.72 -0.30 18.00
C ILE A 164 10.25 -0.56 18.34
N SER A 165 9.37 -0.31 17.38
CA SER A 165 7.92 -0.49 17.57
C SER A 165 7.24 -1.01 16.31
N ARG A 166 6.12 -1.72 16.46
CA ARG A 166 5.21 -2.04 15.35
C ARG A 166 4.23 -0.90 15.07
N GLU A 167 4.01 -0.03 16.04
CA GLU A 167 2.99 1.01 16.04
C GLU A 167 3.59 2.36 16.39
N VAL A 168 2.92 3.43 16.03
CA VAL A 168 3.32 4.78 16.43
C VAL A 168 3.04 4.98 17.92
N PRO A 169 4.07 5.19 18.75
CA PRO A 169 3.90 5.34 20.19
C PRO A 169 3.30 6.70 20.55
N SER A 170 2.70 6.77 21.75
CA SER A 170 2.20 8.02 22.33
C SER A 170 3.35 8.88 22.89
N LEU A 171 4.35 9.20 22.03
CA LEU A 171 5.51 10.02 22.33
C LEU A 171 5.53 11.28 21.45
N PRO A 172 6.14 12.39 21.87
CA PRO A 172 6.15 13.65 21.13
C PRO A 172 7.13 13.65 19.94
N LEU A 173 7.03 12.65 19.05
CA LEU A 173 7.94 12.48 17.91
C LEU A 173 7.98 13.69 17.00
N ALA A 174 6.84 14.37 16.79
CA ALA A 174 6.77 15.57 15.97
C ALA A 174 7.63 16.71 16.53
N GLN A 175 7.67 16.89 17.86
CA GLN A 175 8.52 17.90 18.50
C GLN A 175 10.01 17.57 18.37
N LEU A 176 10.38 16.29 18.53
CA LEU A 176 11.76 15.85 18.35
C LEU A 176 12.22 16.02 16.91
N ARG A 177 11.35 15.72 15.96
CA ARG A 177 11.62 15.91 14.52
C ARG A 177 11.82 17.39 14.18
N ALA A 178 10.95 18.27 14.69
CA ALA A 178 11.08 19.71 14.49
C ALA A 178 12.38 20.31 15.08
N LYS A 179 12.92 19.69 16.14
CA LYS A 179 14.20 20.10 16.78
C LYS A 179 15.42 19.44 16.14
N GLY A 180 15.27 18.58 15.13
CA GLY A 180 16.39 17.83 14.56
C GLY A 180 17.03 16.82 15.52
N LEU A 181 16.26 16.24 16.44
CA LEU A 181 16.74 15.31 17.47
C LEU A 181 16.25 13.88 17.26
N LEU A 182 15.59 13.62 16.12
CA LEU A 182 14.98 12.34 15.78
C LEU A 182 15.48 11.83 14.43
N THR A 183 15.89 10.58 14.41
CA THR A 183 16.04 9.80 13.17
C THR A 183 14.87 8.86 13.04
N ASP A 184 14.12 8.97 11.94
CA ASP A 184 13.03 8.06 11.61
C ASP A 184 13.53 6.97 10.63
N ILE A 185 13.28 5.71 10.95
CA ILE A 185 13.38 4.57 10.03
C ILE A 185 12.00 3.94 9.91
N THR A 186 11.44 4.03 8.71
CA THR A 186 10.06 3.65 8.41
C THR A 186 9.97 2.38 7.57
N VAL A 187 8.75 1.95 7.25
CA VAL A 187 8.49 0.83 6.33
C VAL A 187 9.22 1.01 5.01
N SER A 188 9.17 2.21 4.42
CA SER A 188 9.83 2.51 3.14
C SER A 188 11.35 2.36 3.20
N ASP A 189 11.96 2.69 4.33
CA ASP A 189 13.39 2.49 4.55
C ASP A 189 13.74 0.99 4.71
N LEU A 190 12.89 0.23 5.38
CA LEU A 190 13.12 -1.18 5.71
C LEU A 190 12.82 -2.15 4.56
N ARG A 191 12.14 -1.71 3.50
CA ARG A 191 11.94 -2.53 2.30
C ARG A 191 13.29 -2.88 1.66
N PHE A 192 13.51 -4.17 1.44
CA PHE A 192 14.72 -4.66 0.78
C PHE A 192 14.72 -4.26 -0.69
N GLN A 193 15.86 -3.74 -1.14
CA GLN A 193 16.12 -3.50 -2.55
C GLN A 193 16.52 -4.81 -3.26
N VAL A 194 16.51 -4.82 -4.58
CA VAL A 194 16.78 -6.04 -5.38
C VAL A 194 18.11 -6.70 -4.99
N ASP A 195 19.16 -5.90 -4.80
CA ASP A 195 20.50 -6.41 -4.42
C ASP A 195 20.53 -6.95 -2.99
N GLU A 196 19.74 -6.37 -2.10
CA GLU A 196 19.60 -6.84 -0.71
C GLU A 196 18.82 -8.16 -0.66
N VAL A 197 17.75 -8.29 -1.48
CA VAL A 197 17.02 -9.56 -1.66
C VAL A 197 17.93 -10.63 -2.24
N LYS A 198 18.75 -10.29 -3.25
CA LYS A 198 19.77 -11.21 -3.80
C LYS A 198 20.70 -11.73 -2.73
N THR A 199 21.30 -10.82 -1.96
CA THR A 199 22.22 -11.17 -0.87
C THR A 199 21.54 -12.03 0.18
N PHE A 200 20.27 -11.74 0.52
CA PHE A 200 19.50 -12.53 1.47
C PHE A 200 19.26 -13.95 0.96
N LEU A 201 18.82 -14.11 -0.29
CA LEU A 201 18.52 -15.41 -0.88
C LEU A 201 19.79 -16.26 -1.02
N GLU A 202 20.93 -15.67 -1.38
CA GLU A 202 22.24 -16.35 -1.47
C GLU A 202 22.69 -16.91 -0.10
N LYS A 203 22.36 -16.20 0.99
CA LYS A 203 22.69 -16.63 2.37
C LYS A 203 21.67 -17.59 2.95
N ALA A 204 20.38 -17.36 2.70
CA ALA A 204 19.29 -18.07 3.34
C ALA A 204 18.90 -19.38 2.64
N SER A 205 19.25 -19.54 1.36
CA SER A 205 18.88 -20.71 0.57
C SER A 205 20.04 -21.26 -0.22
N HIS A 206 20.03 -22.57 -0.46
CA HIS A 206 20.99 -23.23 -1.36
C HIS A 206 20.54 -23.15 -2.85
N LEU A 207 19.47 -22.44 -3.13
CA LEU A 207 18.91 -22.29 -4.46
C LEU A 207 19.61 -21.15 -5.20
N LYS A 208 19.81 -21.34 -6.50
CA LYS A 208 20.33 -20.28 -7.38
C LYS A 208 19.17 -19.61 -8.10
N PHE A 209 19.10 -18.30 -8.00
CA PHE A 209 18.10 -17.48 -8.65
C PHE A 209 18.73 -16.65 -9.77
N SER A 210 18.03 -16.50 -10.89
CA SER A 210 18.41 -15.53 -11.93
C SER A 210 18.06 -14.10 -11.46
N ASP A 211 18.73 -13.09 -12.01
CA ASP A 211 18.43 -11.69 -11.68
C ASP A 211 16.96 -11.32 -12.02
N HIS A 212 16.37 -11.93 -13.05
CA HIS A 212 14.97 -11.80 -13.38
C HIS A 212 14.05 -12.34 -12.27
N GLN A 213 14.34 -13.53 -11.75
CA GLN A 213 13.58 -14.14 -10.66
C GLN A 213 13.68 -13.34 -9.37
N ILE A 214 14.87 -12.82 -9.04
CA ILE A 214 15.08 -11.96 -7.88
C ILE A 214 14.26 -10.68 -8.00
N LYS A 215 14.30 -10.02 -9.17
CA LYS A 215 13.52 -8.82 -9.44
C LYS A 215 12.03 -9.09 -9.29
N LEU A 216 11.52 -10.15 -9.91
CA LEU A 216 10.10 -10.51 -9.83
C LEU A 216 9.66 -10.80 -8.39
N LEU A 217 10.47 -11.53 -7.61
CA LEU A 217 10.19 -11.81 -6.21
C LEU A 217 10.20 -10.54 -5.37
N THR A 218 11.15 -9.63 -5.63
CA THR A 218 11.21 -8.31 -4.95
C THR A 218 9.95 -7.49 -5.24
N GLU A 219 9.49 -7.47 -6.49
CA GLU A 219 8.27 -6.77 -6.89
C GLU A 219 7.02 -7.38 -6.22
N ARG A 220 6.91 -8.71 -6.18
CA ARG A 220 5.79 -9.43 -5.56
C ARG A 220 5.70 -9.23 -4.06
N THR A 221 6.85 -9.23 -3.38
CA THR A 221 6.92 -9.03 -1.92
C THR A 221 6.99 -7.55 -1.55
N GLU A 222 7.14 -6.65 -2.52
CA GLU A 222 7.43 -5.23 -2.31
C GLU A 222 8.61 -5.01 -1.34
N GLY A 223 9.60 -5.91 -1.35
CA GLY A 223 10.76 -5.87 -0.45
C GLY A 223 10.46 -6.23 1.00
N TRP A 224 9.30 -6.80 1.32
CA TRP A 224 8.99 -7.32 2.65
C TRP A 224 9.80 -8.59 2.92
N ILE A 225 10.80 -8.50 3.81
CA ILE A 225 11.80 -9.56 3.98
C ILE A 225 11.21 -10.88 4.49
N SER A 226 10.19 -10.86 5.36
CA SER A 226 9.52 -12.12 5.74
C SER A 226 8.78 -12.74 4.57
N GLY A 227 8.20 -11.95 3.66
CA GLY A 227 7.61 -12.46 2.42
C GLY A 227 8.64 -13.13 1.52
N VAL A 228 9.84 -12.55 1.39
CA VAL A 228 10.96 -13.16 0.65
C VAL A 228 11.39 -14.47 1.31
N GLN A 229 11.50 -14.50 2.64
CA GLN A 229 11.87 -15.70 3.39
C GLN A 229 10.82 -16.82 3.23
N LEU A 230 9.54 -16.49 3.34
CA LEU A 230 8.45 -17.46 3.15
C LEU A 230 8.44 -18.03 1.73
N ALA A 231 8.67 -17.17 0.72
CA ALA A 231 8.82 -17.64 -0.66
C ALA A 231 10.03 -18.57 -0.81
N ALA A 232 11.18 -18.25 -0.21
CA ALA A 232 12.37 -19.09 -0.24
C ALA A 232 12.12 -20.45 0.43
N VAL A 233 11.38 -20.49 1.53
CA VAL A 233 10.97 -21.74 2.21
C VAL A 233 10.03 -22.55 1.30
N SER A 234 8.99 -21.94 0.73
CA SER A 234 8.07 -22.62 -0.19
C SER A 234 8.79 -23.23 -1.38
N LEU A 235 9.78 -22.51 -1.93
CA LEU A 235 10.57 -22.97 -3.07
C LEU A 235 11.42 -24.22 -2.79
N GLN A 236 11.71 -24.54 -1.54
CA GLN A 236 12.41 -25.80 -1.19
C GLN A 236 11.57 -27.05 -1.47
N TYR A 237 10.24 -26.89 -1.52
CA TYR A 237 9.29 -27.97 -1.77
C TYR A 237 8.75 -27.97 -3.21
N GLU A 238 9.12 -26.98 -4.03
CA GLU A 238 8.61 -26.79 -5.38
C GLU A 238 9.64 -27.22 -6.44
N THR A 239 9.19 -27.98 -7.44
CA THR A 239 10.05 -28.45 -8.54
C THR A 239 10.16 -27.45 -9.70
N LYS A 240 9.23 -26.49 -9.80
CA LYS A 240 9.09 -25.53 -10.90
C LYS A 240 9.24 -24.09 -10.39
N THR A 241 10.47 -23.73 -10.06
CA THR A 241 10.83 -22.42 -9.46
C THR A 241 10.23 -21.21 -10.22
N GLU A 242 10.28 -21.20 -11.55
CA GLU A 242 9.82 -20.07 -12.35
C GLU A 242 8.30 -19.90 -12.29
N GLN A 243 7.56 -21.00 -12.43
CA GLN A 243 6.09 -20.97 -12.34
C GLN A 243 5.63 -20.56 -10.94
N PHE A 244 6.32 -21.04 -9.90
CA PHE A 244 6.03 -20.67 -8.52
C PHE A 244 6.23 -19.17 -8.31
N ILE A 245 7.38 -18.59 -8.69
CA ILE A 245 7.66 -17.16 -8.49
C ILE A 245 6.65 -16.29 -9.24
N HIS A 246 6.26 -16.68 -10.46
CA HIS A 246 5.21 -15.97 -11.19
C HIS A 246 3.83 -16.05 -10.50
N GLY A 247 3.52 -17.15 -9.84
CA GLY A 247 2.26 -17.38 -9.11
C GLY A 247 2.28 -16.93 -7.65
N PHE A 248 3.48 -16.62 -7.10
CA PHE A 248 3.62 -16.28 -5.68
C PHE A 248 2.77 -15.08 -5.29
N SER A 249 1.95 -15.27 -4.27
CA SER A 249 0.95 -14.30 -3.83
C SER A 249 0.64 -14.44 -2.33
N GLY A 250 -0.15 -13.55 -1.79
CA GLY A 250 -0.69 -13.66 -0.43
C GLY A 250 -1.65 -14.84 -0.22
N ARG A 251 -1.83 -15.71 -1.23
CA ARG A 251 -2.64 -16.94 -1.16
C ARG A 251 -1.78 -18.18 -0.93
N ASP A 252 -0.47 -18.05 -0.91
CA ASP A 252 0.43 -19.13 -0.54
C ASP A 252 0.27 -19.51 0.94
N SER A 253 0.23 -20.81 1.25
CA SER A 253 -0.11 -21.30 2.59
C SER A 253 0.74 -20.70 3.69
N PHE A 254 2.05 -20.68 3.54
CA PHE A 254 2.95 -20.09 4.55
C PHE A 254 2.76 -18.58 4.72
N VAL A 255 2.39 -17.87 3.64
CA VAL A 255 2.08 -16.43 3.72
C VAL A 255 0.74 -16.20 4.41
N ILE A 256 -0.27 -17.00 4.06
CA ILE A 256 -1.59 -16.98 4.72
C ILE A 256 -1.41 -17.20 6.21
N ASP A 257 -0.76 -18.30 6.61
CA ASP A 257 -0.59 -18.68 8.01
C ASP A 257 0.08 -17.53 8.79
N PHE A 258 1.18 -17.00 8.28
CA PHE A 258 1.87 -15.90 8.94
C PHE A 258 1.01 -14.63 9.07
N LEU A 259 0.35 -14.20 7.99
CA LEU A 259 -0.44 -12.96 8.00
C LEU A 259 -1.73 -13.11 8.83
N VAL A 260 -2.34 -14.30 8.82
CA VAL A 260 -3.54 -14.58 9.61
C VAL A 260 -3.18 -14.59 11.10
N GLU A 261 -2.22 -15.41 11.51
CA GLU A 261 -1.85 -15.60 12.93
C GLU A 261 -1.23 -14.33 13.54
N GLU A 262 -0.32 -13.66 12.80
CA GLU A 262 0.42 -12.52 13.34
C GLU A 262 -0.36 -11.21 13.28
N ILE A 263 -1.37 -11.10 12.39
CA ILE A 263 -2.01 -9.83 12.11
C ILE A 263 -3.53 -9.94 12.14
N PHE A 264 -4.13 -10.71 11.22
CA PHE A 264 -5.55 -10.63 10.94
C PHE A 264 -6.42 -11.08 12.12
N GLU A 265 -6.11 -12.21 12.76
CA GLU A 265 -6.87 -12.73 13.90
C GLU A 265 -6.79 -11.85 15.16
N LYS A 266 -5.75 -11.03 15.27
CA LYS A 266 -5.55 -10.11 16.41
C LYS A 266 -6.36 -8.82 16.29
N LEU A 267 -7.04 -8.60 15.16
CA LEU A 267 -7.86 -7.42 14.91
C LEU A 267 -9.31 -7.65 15.37
N ASP A 268 -9.96 -6.58 15.77
CA ASP A 268 -11.37 -6.58 16.06
C ASP A 268 -12.20 -7.00 14.84
N LYS A 269 -13.32 -7.69 15.04
CA LYS A 269 -14.17 -8.20 13.96
C LYS A 269 -14.66 -7.11 13.01
N GLU A 270 -14.89 -5.92 13.51
CA GLU A 270 -15.27 -4.78 12.70
C GLU A 270 -14.17 -4.38 11.73
N ILE A 271 -12.92 -4.32 12.20
CA ILE A 271 -11.75 -4.00 11.38
C ILE A 271 -11.49 -5.11 10.38
N GLN A 272 -11.60 -6.40 10.78
CA GLN A 272 -11.51 -7.52 9.85
C GLN A 272 -12.52 -7.40 8.71
N THR A 273 -13.78 -7.11 9.05
CA THR A 273 -14.86 -6.92 8.06
C THR A 273 -14.59 -5.74 7.12
N PHE A 274 -14.11 -4.63 7.66
CA PHE A 274 -13.71 -3.46 6.87
C PHE A 274 -12.59 -3.81 5.87
N LEU A 275 -11.52 -4.44 6.33
CA LEU A 275 -10.39 -4.85 5.51
C LEU A 275 -10.82 -5.80 4.38
N VAL A 276 -11.60 -6.81 4.71
CA VAL A 276 -12.10 -7.81 3.75
C VAL A 276 -12.97 -7.14 2.69
N LYS A 277 -13.94 -6.30 3.06
CA LYS A 277 -14.84 -5.65 2.11
C LYS A 277 -14.13 -4.61 1.23
N THR A 278 -13.13 -3.90 1.76
CA THR A 278 -12.37 -2.90 1.00
C THR A 278 -11.27 -3.49 0.14
N SER A 279 -10.97 -4.79 0.26
CA SER A 279 -9.93 -5.48 -0.51
C SER A 279 -10.21 -5.52 -2.02
N ILE A 280 -11.43 -5.27 -2.45
CA ILE A 280 -11.82 -5.13 -3.86
C ILE A 280 -11.21 -3.88 -4.51
N LEU A 281 -10.75 -2.91 -3.71
CA LEU A 281 -10.28 -1.60 -4.15
C LEU A 281 -8.77 -1.61 -4.34
N LYS A 282 -8.29 -1.17 -5.50
CA LYS A 282 -6.84 -1.00 -5.78
C LYS A 282 -6.25 0.16 -4.99
N SER A 283 -6.99 1.25 -4.93
CA SER A 283 -6.72 2.42 -4.10
C SER A 283 -8.02 2.92 -3.50
N PHE A 284 -7.96 3.49 -2.30
CA PHE A 284 -9.15 3.88 -1.58
C PHE A 284 -8.93 5.12 -0.72
N ASN A 285 -10.00 5.84 -0.48
CA ASN A 285 -10.10 6.92 0.49
C ASN A 285 -11.26 6.64 1.45
N HIS A 286 -11.38 7.44 2.51
CA HIS A 286 -12.41 7.21 3.51
C HIS A 286 -13.84 7.27 2.95
N GLN A 287 -14.12 8.16 1.97
CA GLN A 287 -15.46 8.32 1.39
C GLN A 287 -15.88 7.11 0.56
N LEU A 288 -14.96 6.59 -0.26
CA LEU A 288 -15.17 5.36 -1.01
C LEU A 288 -15.38 4.16 -0.07
N CYS A 289 -14.58 4.06 0.99
CA CYS A 289 -14.75 3.00 2.00
C CYS A 289 -16.09 3.13 2.74
N ASP A 290 -16.53 4.34 3.10
CA ASP A 290 -17.84 4.57 3.73
C ASP A 290 -18.98 4.08 2.81
N CYS A 291 -18.90 4.35 1.50
CA CYS A 291 -19.87 3.88 0.53
C CYS A 291 -19.89 2.34 0.39
N VAL A 292 -18.71 1.71 0.30
CA VAL A 292 -18.61 0.27 0.07
C VAL A 292 -18.98 -0.54 1.30
N VAL A 293 -18.56 -0.10 2.51
CA VAL A 293 -18.69 -0.89 3.74
C VAL A 293 -19.93 -0.52 4.53
N PHE A 294 -20.26 0.78 4.68
CA PHE A 294 -21.26 1.30 5.61
C PHE A 294 -22.49 1.94 4.94
N GLU A 295 -22.60 1.88 3.60
CA GLU A 295 -23.74 2.39 2.83
C GLU A 295 -24.09 3.88 3.12
N ASN A 296 -23.07 4.65 3.51
CA ASN A 296 -23.16 6.04 3.97
C ASN A 296 -23.95 6.27 5.28
N GLU A 297 -24.39 5.22 5.96
CA GLU A 297 -25.11 5.33 7.24
C GLU A 297 -24.21 5.84 8.39
N ASN A 298 -22.89 5.61 8.28
CA ASN A 298 -21.87 5.98 9.27
C ASN A 298 -20.75 6.82 8.64
N ALA A 299 -21.12 7.99 8.08
CA ALA A 299 -20.15 8.88 7.44
C ALA A 299 -19.00 9.26 8.40
N GLY A 300 -17.76 9.00 7.97
CA GLY A 300 -16.54 9.30 8.72
C GLY A 300 -15.96 8.13 9.52
N LYS A 301 -16.65 7.00 9.67
CA LYS A 301 -16.15 5.82 10.38
C LYS A 301 -14.92 5.23 9.70
N SER A 302 -14.91 5.19 8.37
CA SER A 302 -13.75 4.75 7.60
C SER A 302 -12.51 5.62 7.87
N ARG A 303 -12.68 6.92 8.13
CA ARG A 303 -11.55 7.79 8.50
C ARG A 303 -10.91 7.37 9.80
N GLU A 304 -11.70 7.01 10.80
CA GLU A 304 -11.21 6.52 12.10
C GLU A 304 -10.48 5.20 11.93
N ILE A 305 -11.06 4.25 11.17
CA ILE A 305 -10.43 2.95 10.89
C ILE A 305 -9.13 3.14 10.11
N LEU A 306 -9.09 3.97 9.06
CA LEU A 306 -7.87 4.23 8.31
C LEU A 306 -6.78 4.86 9.17
N SER A 307 -7.15 5.82 10.04
CA SER A 307 -6.22 6.40 11.01
C SER A 307 -5.69 5.34 12.00
N TYR A 308 -6.54 4.43 12.45
CA TYR A 308 -6.13 3.31 13.29
C TYR A 308 -5.15 2.39 12.56
N LEU A 309 -5.48 1.96 11.33
CA LEU A 309 -4.64 1.09 10.52
C LEU A 309 -3.25 1.70 10.26
N GLU A 310 -3.21 3.01 9.98
CA GLU A 310 -1.96 3.74 9.77
C GLU A 310 -1.12 3.80 11.04
N LYS A 311 -1.72 4.16 12.19
CA LYS A 311 -1.03 4.18 13.49
C LYS A 311 -0.48 2.81 13.88
N LYS A 312 -1.21 1.76 13.52
CA LYS A 312 -0.81 0.37 13.76
C LYS A 312 0.15 -0.19 12.71
N ASN A 313 0.51 0.58 11.67
CA ASN A 313 1.29 0.13 10.51
C ASN A 313 0.75 -1.19 9.91
N LEU A 314 -0.56 -1.27 9.66
CA LEU A 314 -1.22 -2.51 9.24
C LEU A 314 -1.28 -2.66 7.71
N PHE A 315 -0.11 -2.70 7.07
CA PHE A 315 0.04 -2.97 5.63
C PHE A 315 -0.78 -2.06 4.71
N ILE A 316 -1.03 -0.81 5.16
CA ILE A 316 -1.58 0.24 4.31
C ILE A 316 -0.50 1.29 4.02
N ASN A 317 -0.47 1.73 2.77
CA ASN A 317 0.48 2.72 2.29
C ASN A 317 -0.27 3.95 1.80
N PRO A 318 0.04 5.16 2.30
CA PRO A 318 -0.49 6.38 1.73
C PRO A 318 0.10 6.59 0.33
N LEU A 319 -0.75 7.00 -0.62
CA LEU A 319 -0.35 7.28 -2.00
C LEU A 319 -0.04 8.76 -2.23
N ASP A 320 -0.39 9.61 -1.27
CA ASP A 320 -0.16 11.06 -1.32
C ASP A 320 0.30 11.63 0.03
N ASN A 321 0.97 12.80 -0.01
CA ASN A 321 1.47 13.48 1.20
C ASN A 321 0.36 14.03 2.12
N ARG A 322 -0.88 14.13 1.63
CA ARG A 322 -2.04 14.58 2.41
C ARG A 322 -2.75 13.42 3.10
N ARG A 323 -2.29 12.18 2.85
CA ARG A 323 -2.87 10.94 3.39
C ARG A 323 -4.37 10.83 3.10
N GLN A 324 -4.74 11.13 1.87
CA GLN A 324 -6.13 11.05 1.41
C GLN A 324 -6.41 9.71 0.74
N TRP A 325 -5.44 9.20 -0.03
CA TRP A 325 -5.53 7.94 -0.73
C TRP A 325 -4.55 6.92 -0.17
N TYR A 326 -5.00 5.68 -0.09
CA TYR A 326 -4.26 4.54 0.43
C TYR A 326 -4.35 3.35 -0.52
N ARG A 327 -3.42 2.43 -0.38
CA ARG A 327 -3.49 1.07 -0.93
C ARG A 327 -3.00 0.07 0.11
N TYR A 328 -3.40 -1.18 -0.04
CA TYR A 328 -2.78 -2.28 0.71
C TYR A 328 -1.44 -2.69 0.10
N ASP A 329 -0.55 -3.28 0.92
CA ASP A 329 0.58 -4.05 0.42
C ASP A 329 0.06 -5.25 -0.37
N SER A 330 0.75 -5.63 -1.47
CA SER A 330 0.24 -6.60 -2.44
C SER A 330 -0.12 -7.96 -1.81
N LEU A 331 0.79 -8.54 -1.03
CA LEU A 331 0.52 -9.84 -0.39
C LEU A 331 -0.62 -9.77 0.64
N PHE A 332 -0.76 -8.66 1.34
CA PHE A 332 -1.86 -8.45 2.27
C PHE A 332 -3.19 -8.26 1.54
N ALA A 333 -3.20 -7.53 0.43
CA ALA A 333 -4.37 -7.39 -0.44
C ALA A 333 -4.86 -8.75 -0.95
N ASP A 334 -3.93 -9.61 -1.42
CA ASP A 334 -4.22 -10.95 -1.90
C ASP A 334 -4.85 -11.84 -0.81
N LEU A 335 -4.29 -11.78 0.43
CA LEU A 335 -4.89 -12.46 1.59
C LEU A 335 -6.31 -11.97 1.84
N LEU A 336 -6.52 -10.64 1.89
CA LEU A 336 -7.85 -10.07 2.16
C LEU A 336 -8.87 -10.45 1.08
N GLN A 337 -8.46 -10.46 -0.19
CA GLN A 337 -9.32 -10.93 -1.30
C GLN A 337 -9.63 -12.43 -1.17
N HIS A 338 -8.67 -13.23 -0.75
CA HIS A 338 -8.92 -14.65 -0.47
C HIS A 338 -9.94 -14.82 0.66
N GLN A 339 -9.79 -14.06 1.75
CA GLN A 339 -10.75 -14.05 2.87
C GLN A 339 -12.14 -13.54 2.44
N LEU A 340 -12.21 -12.59 1.50
CA LEU A 340 -13.47 -12.09 0.96
C LEU A 340 -14.24 -13.20 0.24
N VAL A 341 -13.58 -13.92 -0.66
CA VAL A 341 -14.21 -15.02 -1.42
C VAL A 341 -14.66 -16.15 -0.49
N LEU A 342 -13.89 -16.44 0.57
CA LEU A 342 -14.25 -17.49 1.53
C LEU A 342 -15.44 -17.09 2.41
N ASN A 343 -15.51 -15.85 2.85
CA ASN A 343 -16.47 -15.42 3.87
C ASN A 343 -17.74 -14.77 3.29
N ILE A 344 -17.66 -14.13 2.12
CA ILE A 344 -18.74 -13.30 1.55
C ILE A 344 -18.81 -13.50 0.00
N PRO A 345 -18.84 -14.72 -0.54
CA PRO A 345 -18.77 -14.93 -1.99
C PRO A 345 -19.93 -14.25 -2.74
N ASP A 346 -21.15 -14.36 -2.23
CA ASP A 346 -22.35 -13.79 -2.86
C ASP A 346 -22.43 -12.26 -2.71
N GLY A 347 -21.65 -11.68 -1.81
CA GLY A 347 -21.62 -10.23 -1.58
C GLY A 347 -20.67 -9.46 -2.49
N VAL A 348 -19.74 -10.15 -3.17
CA VAL A 348 -18.69 -9.53 -3.99
C VAL A 348 -19.26 -8.64 -5.10
N PRO A 349 -20.25 -9.09 -5.91
CA PRO A 349 -20.83 -8.23 -6.95
C PRO A 349 -21.47 -6.96 -6.38
N GLY A 350 -22.15 -7.06 -5.22
CA GLY A 350 -22.75 -5.92 -4.54
C GLY A 350 -21.71 -4.88 -4.08
N LEU A 351 -20.56 -5.32 -3.56
CA LEU A 351 -19.46 -4.43 -3.19
C LEU A 351 -18.90 -3.69 -4.43
N HIS A 352 -18.68 -4.42 -5.53
CA HIS A 352 -18.24 -3.81 -6.79
C HIS A 352 -19.27 -2.82 -7.34
N SER A 353 -20.57 -3.12 -7.28
CA SER A 353 -21.62 -2.19 -7.74
C SER A 353 -21.60 -0.88 -6.93
N LYS A 354 -21.45 -0.96 -5.59
CA LYS A 354 -21.32 0.23 -4.72
C LYS A 354 -20.08 1.06 -5.06
N ALA A 355 -18.93 0.40 -5.25
CA ALA A 355 -17.71 1.08 -5.66
C ALA A 355 -17.88 1.75 -7.03
N GLY A 356 -18.49 1.06 -8.01
CA GLY A 356 -18.76 1.60 -9.34
C GLY A 356 -19.61 2.86 -9.29
N ILE A 357 -20.67 2.88 -8.49
CA ILE A 357 -21.54 4.05 -8.29
C ILE A 357 -20.74 5.22 -7.68
N TRP A 358 -19.90 4.95 -6.68
CA TRP A 358 -19.09 6.00 -6.09
C TRP A 358 -18.11 6.59 -7.09
N TYR A 359 -17.40 5.75 -7.85
CA TYR A 359 -16.43 6.18 -8.85
C TYR A 359 -17.10 6.99 -9.98
N GLU A 360 -18.28 6.55 -10.47
CA GLU A 360 -19.06 7.29 -11.47
C GLU A 360 -19.42 8.69 -10.97
N ASN A 361 -19.97 8.80 -9.74
CA ASN A 361 -20.38 10.07 -9.15
C ASN A 361 -19.22 11.04 -8.87
N ASN A 362 -17.99 10.52 -8.77
CA ASN A 362 -16.76 11.30 -8.53
C ASN A 362 -15.91 11.50 -9.79
N GLY A 363 -16.38 11.08 -10.97
CA GLY A 363 -15.71 11.30 -12.26
C GLY A 363 -14.58 10.35 -12.59
N PHE A 364 -14.43 9.24 -11.85
CA PHE A 364 -13.46 8.17 -12.12
C PHE A 364 -14.09 7.10 -13.00
N PHE A 365 -14.28 7.43 -14.26
CA PHE A 365 -15.11 6.61 -15.16
C PHE A 365 -14.48 5.25 -15.51
N ASP A 366 -13.16 5.19 -15.68
CA ASP A 366 -12.46 3.94 -16.00
C ASP A 366 -12.55 2.95 -14.85
N GLU A 367 -12.39 3.42 -13.61
CA GLU A 367 -12.57 2.62 -12.39
C GLU A 367 -14.04 2.20 -12.23
N ALA A 368 -14.99 3.09 -12.51
CA ALA A 368 -16.42 2.78 -12.44
C ALA A 368 -16.78 1.64 -13.40
N ILE A 369 -16.32 1.70 -14.65
CA ILE A 369 -16.53 0.65 -15.66
C ILE A 369 -15.93 -0.68 -15.18
N GLN A 370 -14.66 -0.67 -14.70
CA GLN A 370 -14.01 -1.89 -14.19
C GLN A 370 -14.80 -2.53 -13.06
N HIS A 371 -15.35 -1.72 -12.15
CA HIS A 371 -16.13 -2.21 -11.02
C HIS A 371 -17.50 -2.75 -11.45
N PHE A 372 -18.20 -2.10 -12.39
CA PHE A 372 -19.48 -2.62 -12.91
C PHE A 372 -19.29 -3.91 -13.72
N LEU A 373 -18.20 -4.03 -14.48
CA LEU A 373 -17.84 -5.28 -15.16
C LEU A 373 -17.63 -6.43 -14.17
N LYS A 374 -16.97 -6.17 -13.04
CA LYS A 374 -16.76 -7.17 -11.98
C LYS A 374 -18.03 -7.46 -11.16
N ALA A 375 -19.02 -6.59 -11.23
CA ALA A 375 -20.34 -6.79 -10.64
C ALA A 375 -21.32 -7.50 -11.60
N ASP A 376 -20.88 -7.88 -12.82
CA ASP A 376 -21.70 -8.36 -13.93
C ASP A 376 -22.83 -7.39 -14.32
N ASP A 377 -22.71 -6.09 -13.92
CA ASP A 377 -23.64 -5.03 -14.29
C ASP A 377 -23.20 -4.39 -15.62
N PHE A 378 -23.23 -5.21 -16.68
CA PHE A 378 -22.81 -4.82 -18.03
C PHE A 378 -23.59 -3.63 -18.57
N GLN A 379 -24.87 -3.47 -18.15
CA GLN A 379 -25.69 -2.35 -18.62
C GLN A 379 -25.18 -1.00 -18.10
N LYS A 380 -24.80 -0.92 -16.80
CA LYS A 380 -24.21 0.31 -16.25
C LYS A 380 -22.83 0.59 -16.86
N ALA A 381 -22.00 -0.45 -17.01
CA ALA A 381 -20.72 -0.29 -17.68
C ALA A 381 -20.88 0.28 -19.10
N ALA A 382 -21.80 -0.28 -19.88
CA ALA A 382 -22.12 0.18 -21.24
C ALA A 382 -22.59 1.63 -21.25
N ASN A 383 -23.51 2.00 -20.37
CA ASN A 383 -24.05 3.37 -20.28
C ASN A 383 -22.96 4.41 -19.97
N ILE A 384 -21.99 4.05 -19.08
CA ILE A 384 -20.86 4.93 -18.79
C ILE A 384 -19.94 5.07 -20.01
N ILE A 385 -19.63 3.96 -20.68
CA ILE A 385 -18.81 3.96 -21.89
C ILE A 385 -19.44 4.86 -22.95
N GLU A 386 -20.74 4.72 -23.19
CA GLU A 386 -21.47 5.54 -24.16
C GLU A 386 -21.40 7.03 -23.79
N LYS A 387 -21.81 7.38 -22.58
CA LYS A 387 -21.83 8.77 -22.08
C LYS A 387 -20.44 9.41 -22.11
N HIS A 388 -19.42 8.63 -21.72
CA HIS A 388 -18.04 9.12 -21.64
C HIS A 388 -17.42 9.23 -23.04
N ALA A 389 -17.70 8.28 -23.93
CA ALA A 389 -17.27 8.31 -25.31
C ALA A 389 -17.81 9.54 -26.04
N ILE A 390 -19.09 9.87 -25.86
CA ILE A 390 -19.72 11.05 -26.43
C ILE A 390 -19.03 12.32 -25.95
N ASN A 391 -18.84 12.47 -24.64
CA ASN A 391 -18.22 13.65 -24.04
C ASN A 391 -16.74 13.82 -24.42
N LYS A 392 -15.96 12.74 -24.43
CA LYS A 392 -14.52 12.79 -24.80
C LYS A 392 -14.32 13.03 -26.30
N PHE A 393 -15.16 12.45 -27.14
CA PHE A 393 -15.09 12.69 -28.59
C PHE A 393 -15.29 14.18 -28.91
N LEU A 394 -16.20 14.85 -28.21
CA LEU A 394 -16.45 16.28 -28.37
C LEU A 394 -15.26 17.15 -27.92
N ASN A 395 -14.47 16.72 -26.95
CA ASN A 395 -13.53 17.62 -26.31
C ASN A 395 -12.04 17.35 -26.59
N HIS A 396 -11.52 16.13 -26.70
CA HIS A 396 -10.06 15.92 -26.81
C HIS A 396 -9.60 14.54 -27.38
N GLY A 397 -10.48 13.81 -28.05
CA GLY A 397 -10.15 12.47 -28.56
C GLY A 397 -10.48 11.34 -27.59
N LEU A 398 -10.84 10.21 -28.18
CA LEU A 398 -11.33 9.03 -27.43
C LEU A 398 -10.15 8.26 -26.85
N GLN A 399 -10.02 8.24 -25.54
CA GLN A 399 -9.05 7.41 -24.80
C GLN A 399 -9.79 6.51 -23.81
N ILE A 400 -10.47 5.48 -24.32
CA ILE A 400 -11.03 4.40 -23.53
C ILE A 400 -10.15 3.17 -23.78
N PRO A 401 -9.64 2.48 -22.74
CA PRO A 401 -8.92 1.23 -22.94
C PRO A 401 -9.77 0.20 -23.69
N LEU A 402 -9.21 -0.40 -24.74
CA LEU A 402 -9.92 -1.37 -25.57
C LEU A 402 -10.45 -2.55 -24.73
N GLU A 403 -9.67 -2.99 -23.75
CA GLU A 403 -9.98 -4.09 -22.86
C GLU A 403 -11.29 -3.89 -22.08
N LEU A 404 -11.65 -2.64 -21.77
CA LEU A 404 -12.90 -2.33 -21.07
C LEU A 404 -14.13 -2.50 -21.97
N ILE A 405 -13.97 -2.24 -23.25
CA ILE A 405 -15.04 -2.43 -24.23
C ILE A 405 -15.18 -3.91 -24.57
N GLU A 406 -14.07 -4.61 -24.78
CA GLU A 406 -14.03 -6.04 -25.10
C GLU A 406 -14.48 -6.92 -23.92
N ALA A 407 -14.48 -6.41 -22.70
CA ALA A 407 -15.04 -7.11 -21.53
C ALA A 407 -16.58 -7.09 -21.48
N LEU A 408 -17.24 -6.27 -22.31
CA LEU A 408 -18.69 -6.32 -22.47
C LEU A 408 -19.11 -7.53 -23.32
N PRO A 409 -20.31 -8.12 -23.07
CA PRO A 409 -20.85 -9.16 -23.93
C PRO A 409 -20.92 -8.72 -25.40
N GLU A 410 -20.48 -9.60 -26.31
CA GLU A 410 -20.44 -9.35 -27.75
C GLU A 410 -21.80 -8.88 -28.32
N GLU A 411 -22.89 -9.51 -27.85
CA GLU A 411 -24.24 -9.13 -28.24
C GLU A 411 -24.63 -7.72 -27.81
N MET A 412 -24.13 -7.27 -26.65
CA MET A 412 -24.38 -5.93 -26.16
C MET A 412 -23.68 -4.90 -27.05
N ILE A 413 -22.41 -5.13 -27.38
CA ILE A 413 -21.68 -4.24 -28.29
C ILE A 413 -22.37 -4.20 -29.66
N ALA A 414 -22.74 -5.37 -30.21
CA ALA A 414 -23.35 -5.49 -31.54
C ALA A 414 -24.77 -4.89 -31.64
N ASN A 415 -25.47 -4.70 -30.53
CA ASN A 415 -26.83 -4.16 -30.48
C ASN A 415 -26.91 -2.69 -30.02
N HIS A 416 -25.76 -2.05 -29.78
CA HIS A 416 -25.68 -0.64 -29.41
C HIS A 416 -24.86 0.15 -30.44
N PRO A 417 -25.44 1.14 -31.14
CA PRO A 417 -24.76 1.84 -32.22
C PRO A 417 -23.54 2.64 -31.73
N VAL A 418 -23.65 3.29 -30.56
CA VAL A 418 -22.54 4.05 -29.96
C VAL A 418 -21.39 3.10 -29.57
N LEU A 419 -21.69 1.99 -28.87
CA LEU A 419 -20.66 1.02 -28.50
C LEU A 419 -19.97 0.38 -29.70
N SER A 420 -20.74 0.05 -30.75
CA SER A 420 -20.18 -0.46 -32.01
C SER A 420 -19.25 0.56 -32.68
N ALA A 421 -19.64 1.83 -32.75
CA ALA A 421 -18.81 2.88 -33.32
C ALA A 421 -17.55 3.14 -32.47
N VAL A 422 -17.68 3.18 -31.15
CA VAL A 422 -16.57 3.38 -30.21
C VAL A 422 -15.59 2.20 -30.28
N HIS A 423 -16.08 0.97 -30.29
CA HIS A 423 -15.25 -0.23 -30.43
C HIS A 423 -14.46 -0.21 -31.74
N ALA A 424 -15.11 0.14 -32.87
CA ALA A 424 -14.43 0.28 -34.15
C ALA A 424 -13.33 1.36 -34.12
N PHE A 425 -13.61 2.52 -33.52
CA PHE A 425 -12.66 3.63 -33.43
C PHE A 425 -11.46 3.31 -32.55
N VAL A 426 -11.69 2.73 -31.36
CA VAL A 426 -10.62 2.34 -30.43
C VAL A 426 -9.78 1.21 -31.02
N SER A 427 -10.42 0.21 -31.66
CA SER A 427 -9.72 -0.89 -32.35
C SER A 427 -8.80 -0.38 -33.48
N LEU A 428 -9.20 0.67 -34.19
CA LEU A 428 -8.38 1.29 -35.21
C LEU A 428 -7.12 1.93 -34.64
N SER A 429 -7.23 2.56 -33.46
CA SER A 429 -6.12 3.22 -32.79
C SER A 429 -5.09 2.25 -32.21
N TYR A 430 -5.54 1.11 -31.65
CA TYR A 430 -4.68 0.12 -31.00
C TYR A 430 -4.14 -0.96 -31.96
N SER A 431 -4.92 -1.38 -32.94
CA SER A 431 -4.55 -2.45 -33.87
C SER A 431 -5.08 -2.22 -35.28
N PRO A 432 -4.39 -1.42 -36.10
CA PRO A 432 -4.81 -1.14 -37.47
C PRO A 432 -4.96 -2.39 -38.37
N ARG A 433 -4.44 -3.54 -37.92
CA ARG A 433 -4.52 -4.83 -38.65
C ARG A 433 -5.86 -5.55 -38.47
N SER A 434 -6.71 -5.12 -37.53
CA SER A 434 -8.02 -5.73 -37.26
C SER A 434 -9.13 -5.19 -38.17
N VAL A 435 -8.83 -5.00 -39.48
CA VAL A 435 -9.77 -4.42 -40.46
C VAL A 435 -11.13 -5.13 -40.47
N THR A 436 -11.14 -6.44 -40.29
CA THR A 436 -12.40 -7.23 -40.31
C THR A 436 -13.31 -6.88 -39.12
N ILE A 437 -12.75 -6.71 -37.92
CA ILE A 437 -13.52 -6.34 -36.71
C ILE A 437 -14.05 -4.92 -36.88
N ILE A 438 -13.21 -3.99 -37.34
CA ILE A 438 -13.58 -2.59 -37.56
C ILE A 438 -14.72 -2.49 -38.59
N GLN A 439 -14.62 -3.22 -39.71
CA GLN A 439 -15.67 -3.23 -40.73
C GLN A 439 -16.99 -3.80 -40.19
N ARG A 440 -16.94 -4.90 -39.46
CA ARG A 440 -18.13 -5.52 -38.84
C ARG A 440 -18.82 -4.53 -37.90
N ARG A 441 -18.07 -3.90 -36.96
CA ARG A 441 -18.60 -2.92 -36.01
C ARG A 441 -19.17 -1.67 -36.69
N LEU A 442 -18.52 -1.23 -37.73
CA LEU A 442 -19.03 -0.14 -38.54
C LEU A 442 -20.38 -0.47 -39.21
N MET A 443 -20.49 -1.68 -39.77
CA MET A 443 -21.76 -2.16 -40.33
C MET A 443 -22.86 -2.31 -39.28
N ASP A 444 -22.53 -2.79 -38.07
CA ASP A 444 -23.46 -2.87 -36.95
C ASP A 444 -23.96 -1.48 -36.55
N ALA A 445 -23.04 -0.50 -36.37
CA ALA A 445 -23.41 0.87 -36.04
C ALA A 445 -24.30 1.53 -37.11
N GLU A 446 -23.99 1.34 -38.38
CA GLU A 446 -24.78 1.89 -39.50
C GLU A 446 -26.19 1.28 -39.63
N ARG A 447 -26.29 -0.01 -39.37
CA ARG A 447 -27.59 -0.72 -39.35
C ARG A 447 -28.43 -0.20 -38.19
N LEU A 448 -27.87 -0.20 -36.98
CA LEU A 448 -28.57 0.15 -35.76
C LEU A 448 -29.04 1.60 -35.71
N ILE A 449 -28.23 2.55 -36.21
CA ILE A 449 -28.64 3.95 -36.23
C ILE A 449 -29.84 4.17 -37.11
N LYS A 450 -30.00 3.39 -38.18
CA LYS A 450 -31.18 3.43 -39.08
C LYS A 450 -32.39 2.78 -38.41
N GLU A 451 -32.20 1.64 -37.75
CA GLU A 451 -33.28 0.89 -37.09
C GLU A 451 -33.83 1.64 -35.85
N LYS A 452 -32.92 2.27 -35.06
CA LYS A 452 -33.24 2.93 -33.81
C LYS A 452 -33.23 4.47 -33.91
N TRP A 453 -33.44 5.02 -35.08
CA TRP A 453 -33.35 6.45 -35.37
C TRP A 453 -34.17 7.33 -34.42
N GLY A 454 -35.30 6.84 -33.94
CA GLY A 454 -36.21 7.57 -33.02
C GLY A 454 -35.81 7.49 -31.53
N GLU A 455 -34.86 6.66 -31.15
CA GLU A 455 -34.46 6.45 -29.74
C GLU A 455 -33.40 7.43 -29.27
N TYR A 456 -32.69 8.09 -30.19
CA TYR A 456 -31.59 9.02 -29.88
C TYR A 456 -31.98 10.48 -30.20
N ASP A 457 -31.47 11.42 -29.40
CA ASP A 457 -31.59 12.83 -29.72
C ASP A 457 -30.75 13.22 -30.97
N ASP A 458 -31.09 14.34 -31.58
CA ASP A 458 -30.46 14.77 -32.84
C ASP A 458 -28.95 14.98 -32.70
N SER A 459 -28.47 15.47 -31.52
CA SER A 459 -27.04 15.68 -31.26
C SER A 459 -26.28 14.35 -31.22
N THR A 460 -26.80 13.35 -30.54
CA THR A 460 -26.22 12.00 -30.45
C THR A 460 -26.20 11.32 -31.82
N ARG A 461 -27.26 11.45 -32.61
CA ARG A 461 -27.33 10.90 -33.98
C ARG A 461 -26.24 11.47 -34.88
N VAL A 462 -26.12 12.79 -34.93
CA VAL A 462 -25.09 13.47 -35.73
C VAL A 462 -23.70 13.05 -35.29
N LEU A 463 -23.49 12.92 -34.00
CA LEU A 463 -22.19 12.48 -33.46
C LEU A 463 -21.82 11.08 -33.94
N ILE A 464 -22.75 10.14 -33.89
CA ILE A 464 -22.53 8.77 -34.37
C ILE A 464 -22.27 8.76 -35.87
N GLU A 465 -23.03 9.54 -36.65
CA GLU A 465 -22.81 9.67 -38.11
C GLU A 465 -21.44 10.26 -38.44
N VAL A 466 -20.97 11.25 -37.69
CA VAL A 466 -19.62 11.83 -37.84
C VAL A 466 -18.57 10.74 -37.52
N GLN A 467 -18.71 9.99 -36.43
CA GLN A 467 -17.80 8.90 -36.09
C GLN A 467 -17.75 7.82 -37.20
N ILE A 468 -18.91 7.42 -37.70
CA ILE A 468 -19.01 6.46 -38.82
C ILE A 468 -18.30 7.00 -40.06
N ALA A 469 -18.51 8.25 -40.38
CA ALA A 469 -17.87 8.88 -41.56
C ALA A 469 -16.35 8.93 -41.41
N MET A 470 -15.82 9.30 -40.23
CA MET A 470 -14.39 9.30 -39.93
C MET A 470 -13.79 7.88 -40.03
N LEU A 471 -14.43 6.87 -39.46
CA LEU A 471 -13.98 5.48 -39.57
C LEU A 471 -13.92 4.98 -41.01
N ARG A 472 -14.87 5.38 -41.84
CA ARG A 472 -14.85 5.07 -43.28
C ARG A 472 -13.71 5.71 -44.00
N VAL A 473 -13.39 6.97 -43.67
CA VAL A 473 -12.24 7.70 -44.22
C VAL A 473 -10.95 6.96 -43.89
N GLU A 474 -10.76 6.60 -42.62
CA GLU A 474 -9.55 5.90 -42.18
C GLU A 474 -9.40 4.49 -42.79
N LEU A 475 -10.50 3.76 -42.91
CA LEU A 475 -10.52 2.46 -43.60
C LEU A 475 -10.23 2.58 -45.09
N ALA A 476 -10.73 3.64 -45.77
CA ALA A 476 -10.45 3.90 -47.15
C ALA A 476 -8.97 4.25 -47.39
N ARG A 477 -8.37 5.02 -46.49
CA ARG A 477 -6.92 5.36 -46.47
C ARG A 477 -6.07 4.11 -46.27
N ALA A 478 -6.41 3.27 -45.26
CA ALA A 478 -5.69 2.03 -44.97
C ALA A 478 -5.76 1.00 -46.11
N SER A 479 -6.83 1.02 -46.92
CA SER A 479 -7.00 0.09 -48.05
C SER A 479 -6.36 0.54 -49.35
N HIS A 480 -5.73 1.73 -49.44
CA HIS A 480 -5.15 2.34 -50.65
C HIS A 480 -6.08 2.35 -51.88
N LYS A 481 -7.40 2.25 -51.67
CA LYS A 481 -8.41 2.18 -52.73
C LYS A 481 -9.25 3.45 -52.77
N ASN A 482 -9.17 4.14 -53.90
CA ASN A 482 -10.12 5.16 -54.35
C ASN A 482 -10.10 6.52 -53.58
N HIS A 483 -9.16 7.38 -53.89
CA HIS A 483 -9.07 8.73 -53.32
C HIS A 483 -10.36 9.57 -53.52
N GLN A 484 -11.12 9.36 -54.63
CA GLN A 484 -12.38 10.06 -54.89
C GLN A 484 -13.42 9.78 -53.79
N LYS A 485 -13.58 8.51 -53.41
CA LYS A 485 -14.53 8.08 -52.37
C LYS A 485 -14.12 8.59 -50.97
N THR A 486 -12.83 8.71 -50.73
CA THR A 486 -12.31 9.28 -49.47
C THR A 486 -12.65 10.77 -49.36
N ILE A 487 -12.53 11.52 -50.45
CA ILE A 487 -12.89 12.94 -50.52
C ILE A 487 -14.39 13.15 -50.32
N GLU A 488 -15.26 12.34 -50.92
CA GLU A 488 -16.71 12.42 -50.74
C GLU A 488 -17.11 12.14 -49.27
N LEU A 489 -16.46 11.18 -48.61
CA LEU A 489 -16.69 10.84 -47.20
C LEU A 489 -16.23 11.97 -46.29
N LEU A 490 -15.06 12.58 -46.57
CA LEU A 490 -14.56 13.73 -45.84
C LEU A 490 -15.48 14.95 -45.96
N GLN A 491 -15.98 15.22 -47.17
CA GLN A 491 -16.94 16.31 -47.40
C GLN A 491 -18.25 16.08 -46.61
N LYS A 492 -18.76 14.86 -46.60
CA LYS A 492 -19.94 14.51 -45.83
C LYS A 492 -19.71 14.69 -44.31
N ALA A 493 -18.57 14.22 -43.78
CA ALA A 493 -18.21 14.41 -42.38
C ALA A 493 -18.06 15.89 -42.00
N LEU A 494 -17.51 16.69 -42.89
CA LEU A 494 -17.31 18.14 -42.72
C LEU A 494 -18.65 18.89 -42.68
N VAL A 495 -19.61 18.53 -43.55
CA VAL A 495 -20.96 19.11 -43.55
C VAL A 495 -21.68 18.78 -42.25
N LEU A 496 -21.69 17.51 -41.83
CA LEU A 496 -22.31 17.08 -40.59
C LEU A 496 -21.69 17.75 -39.34
N SER A 497 -20.38 17.96 -39.30
CA SER A 497 -19.69 18.63 -38.20
C SER A 497 -19.87 20.15 -38.16
N SER A 498 -20.09 20.78 -39.34
CA SER A 498 -20.29 22.24 -39.47
C SER A 498 -21.68 22.67 -39.02
N GLU A 499 -22.70 21.84 -39.20
CA GLU A 499 -24.08 22.14 -38.81
C GLU A 499 -24.29 22.23 -37.31
N GLN A 500 -23.33 21.71 -36.47
CA GLN A 500 -23.44 21.65 -35.01
C GLN A 500 -22.34 22.36 -34.23
N GLU A 501 -21.52 23.21 -34.86
CA GLU A 501 -20.40 23.90 -34.20
C GLU A 501 -19.47 22.96 -33.37
N LEU A 502 -19.26 21.73 -33.84
CA LEU A 502 -18.43 20.77 -33.13
C LEU A 502 -16.97 21.20 -33.08
N PRO A 503 -16.26 21.08 -31.94
CA PRO A 503 -14.89 21.60 -31.77
C PRO A 503 -13.83 20.97 -32.68
N HIS A 504 -14.16 19.94 -33.45
CA HIS A 504 -13.24 19.19 -34.29
C HIS A 504 -13.17 19.65 -35.77
N GLN A 505 -13.77 20.77 -36.14
CA GLN A 505 -13.62 21.31 -37.49
C GLN A 505 -12.16 21.47 -37.93
N SER A 506 -11.23 21.73 -36.98
CA SER A 506 -9.80 21.80 -37.26
C SER A 506 -9.16 20.44 -37.63
N MET A 507 -9.70 19.31 -37.11
CA MET A 507 -9.21 17.99 -37.50
C MET A 507 -9.48 17.69 -38.96
N PHE A 508 -10.67 18.04 -39.47
CA PHE A 508 -11.03 17.79 -40.88
C PHE A 508 -10.30 18.70 -41.85
N LYS A 509 -9.79 19.87 -41.42
CA LYS A 509 -9.05 20.78 -42.26
C LYS A 509 -7.59 20.37 -42.50
N ASN A 510 -7.08 19.45 -41.68
CA ASN A 510 -5.71 18.94 -41.79
C ASN A 510 -5.64 17.60 -42.56
N TYR A 511 -6.76 17.08 -43.03
CA TYR A 511 -6.88 15.94 -43.92
C TYR A 511 -7.18 16.34 -45.34
#